data_86a361413b738ed0bd1c200b3c820627
#
_entry.id   86a361413b738ed0bd1c200b3c820627
#
_cell.length_a   1.000
_cell.length_b   1.000
_cell.length_c   1.000
_cell.angle_alpha   90.00
_cell.angle_beta   90.00
_cell.angle_gamma   90.00
#
_symmetry.space_group_name_H-M   'P 1'
#
loop_
_entity.id
_entity.type
_entity.pdbx_description
1 polymer ?
#
loop_
_entity_poly.entity_id
_entity_poly.type
_entity_poly.pdbx_seq_one_letter_code
_entity_poly.pdbx_strand_id
1 'polypeptide(L)'
;TVGGNIAENSGGKKAVLWGTAVDNIASYRMVTADGNWMEVERLEHTCSKISPEADIRWRITVKDGRTADPEKARVLSTRELVTPGSIYRRKGLGKDVTNKFLGGLPAVQKEGTDGIITSARWILHKMPPLTYTVCLEFFGAATLAGKAILEISNLLGNGYKGCMLAG
;
A
#
# COMPACT_ATOMS: atom_id res chain seq x y z
N THR A 1 8.50 -10.79 6.55
CA THR A 1 7.35 -10.94 7.47
C THR A 1 6.17 -10.07 7.04
N VAL A 2 4.94 -10.44 7.43
CA VAL A 2 3.73 -9.67 7.08
C VAL A 2 3.76 -8.26 7.70
N GLY A 3 4.14 -8.15 8.97
CA GLY A 3 4.29 -6.85 9.64
C GLY A 3 5.39 -5.99 9.01
N GLY A 4 6.50 -6.60 8.59
CA GLY A 4 7.58 -5.91 7.87
C GLY A 4 7.11 -5.33 6.54
N ASN A 5 6.26 -6.05 5.80
CA ASN A 5 5.69 -5.51 4.55
C ASN A 5 4.88 -4.23 4.78
N ILE A 6 4.18 -4.12 5.90
CA ILE A 6 3.45 -2.90 6.28
C ILE A 6 4.44 -1.81 6.71
N ALA A 7 5.36 -2.15 7.62
CA ALA A 7 6.32 -1.20 8.17
C ALA A 7 7.19 -0.53 7.10
N GLU A 8 7.52 -1.28 6.03
CA GLU A 8 8.28 -0.77 4.88
C GLU A 8 7.41 -0.26 3.73
N ASN A 9 6.08 -0.48 3.77
CA ASN A 9 5.20 -0.28 2.63
C ASN A 9 5.70 -1.00 1.38
N SER A 10 6.03 -2.27 1.52
CA SER A 10 6.72 -3.06 0.49
C SER A 10 5.96 -3.11 -0.82
N GLY A 11 6.71 -3.03 -1.92
CA GLY A 11 6.21 -3.22 -3.27
C GLY A 11 7.16 -4.10 -4.09
N GLY A 12 6.63 -5.20 -4.60
CA GLY A 12 7.37 -6.10 -5.47
C GLY A 12 7.16 -5.80 -6.95
N LYS A 13 7.56 -6.76 -7.80
CA LYS A 13 7.44 -6.67 -9.27
C LYS A 13 6.01 -6.34 -9.75
N LYS A 14 5.00 -6.85 -9.06
CA LYS A 14 3.59 -6.64 -9.40
C LYS A 14 3.00 -5.34 -8.82
N ALA A 15 3.80 -4.54 -8.13
CA ALA A 15 3.32 -3.28 -7.57
C ALA A 15 2.89 -2.25 -8.63
N VAL A 16 3.41 -2.35 -9.84
CA VAL A 16 2.93 -1.55 -10.99
C VAL A 16 1.45 -1.81 -11.22
N LEU A 17 1.01 -3.07 -11.13
CA LEU A 17 -0.38 -3.46 -11.32
C LEU A 17 -1.23 -3.25 -10.07
N TRP A 18 -0.78 -3.74 -8.91
CA TRP A 18 -1.59 -3.82 -7.69
C TRP A 18 -1.18 -2.85 -6.57
N GLY A 19 -0.14 -2.06 -6.80
CA GLY A 19 0.36 -1.12 -5.81
C GLY A 19 1.27 -1.76 -4.76
N THR A 20 1.50 -1.01 -3.70
CA THR A 20 2.33 -1.40 -2.56
C THR A 20 1.47 -1.94 -1.41
N ALA A 21 2.06 -2.17 -0.24
CA ALA A 21 1.35 -2.68 0.92
C ALA A 21 0.15 -1.79 1.29
N VAL A 22 0.30 -0.47 1.31
CA VAL A 22 -0.78 0.47 1.67
C VAL A 22 -1.99 0.39 0.75
N ASP A 23 -1.78 0.04 -0.52
CA ASP A 23 -2.88 -0.14 -1.48
C ASP A 23 -3.73 -1.38 -1.14
N ASN A 24 -3.13 -2.37 -0.50
CA ASN A 24 -3.70 -3.71 -0.31
C ASN A 24 -4.05 -4.03 1.14
N ILE A 25 -3.85 -3.10 2.07
CA ILE A 25 -4.25 -3.26 3.48
C ILE A 25 -5.71 -2.83 3.64
N ALA A 26 -6.56 -3.71 4.19
CA ALA A 26 -7.90 -3.36 4.64
C ALA A 26 -7.89 -2.88 6.09
N SER A 27 -7.14 -3.56 6.95
CA SER A 27 -6.95 -3.15 8.34
C SER A 27 -5.69 -3.79 8.92
N TYR A 28 -5.21 -3.23 10.01
CA TYR A 28 -4.15 -3.84 10.81
C TYR A 28 -4.29 -3.42 12.27
N ARG A 29 -3.68 -4.21 13.13
CA ARG A 29 -3.59 -3.96 14.56
C ARG A 29 -2.13 -3.91 14.98
N MET A 30 -1.83 -3.03 15.91
CA MET A 30 -0.50 -2.86 16.48
C MET A 30 -0.58 -2.58 17.98
N VAL A 31 0.54 -2.78 18.65
CA VAL A 31 0.80 -2.29 19.99
C VAL A 31 1.70 -1.06 19.87
N THR A 32 1.26 0.04 20.44
CA THR A 32 1.99 1.31 20.44
C THR A 32 3.10 1.33 21.51
N ALA A 33 3.99 2.33 21.48
CA ALA A 33 5.10 2.42 22.42
C ALA A 33 4.66 2.58 23.89
N ASP A 34 3.48 3.12 24.12
CA ASP A 34 2.85 3.25 25.46
C ASP A 34 2.04 2.01 25.87
N GLY A 35 2.14 0.92 25.11
CA GLY A 35 1.54 -0.37 25.41
C GLY A 35 0.05 -0.48 25.10
N ASN A 36 -0.55 0.48 24.44
CA ASN A 36 -1.96 0.42 24.03
C ASN A 36 -2.15 -0.33 22.72
N TRP A 37 -3.34 -0.92 22.53
CA TRP A 37 -3.76 -1.43 21.25
C TRP A 37 -4.16 -0.29 20.32
N MET A 38 -3.73 -0.37 19.07
CA MET A 38 -4.20 0.51 18.01
C MET A 38 -4.71 -0.32 16.85
N GLU A 39 -5.94 -0.06 16.43
CA GLU A 39 -6.57 -0.65 15.25
C GLU A 39 -6.72 0.42 14.18
N VAL A 40 -6.28 0.12 12.97
CA VAL A 40 -6.37 1.00 11.82
C VAL A 40 -7.12 0.28 10.72
N GLU A 41 -8.23 0.86 10.28
CA GLU A 41 -9.10 0.30 9.28
C GLU A 41 -9.27 1.28 8.12
N ARG A 42 -9.08 0.79 6.90
CA ARG A 42 -9.37 1.56 5.70
C ARG A 42 -10.86 1.51 5.40
N LEU A 43 -11.49 2.67 5.36
CA LEU A 43 -12.88 2.80 4.98
C LEU A 43 -13.00 2.82 3.45
N GLU A 44 -14.09 2.24 2.93
CA GLU A 44 -14.41 2.31 1.49
C GLU A 44 -13.30 1.76 0.56
N HIS A 45 -12.78 0.56 0.87
CA HIS A 45 -11.75 -0.06 0.05
C HIS A 45 -12.30 -0.49 -1.32
N THR A 46 -11.70 0.01 -2.39
CA THR A 46 -12.14 -0.24 -3.77
C THR A 46 -11.51 -1.48 -4.42
N CYS A 47 -10.68 -2.25 -3.70
CA CYS A 47 -9.90 -3.38 -4.21
C CYS A 47 -8.97 -3.03 -5.40
N SER A 48 -8.59 -1.78 -5.51
CA SER A 48 -7.69 -1.24 -6.51
C SER A 48 -6.60 -0.38 -5.88
N LYS A 49 -5.61 0.00 -6.67
CA LYS A 49 -4.62 0.99 -6.24
C LYS A 49 -5.29 2.30 -5.83
N ILE A 50 -4.72 2.95 -4.83
CA ILE A 50 -5.13 4.31 -4.43
C ILE A 50 -4.98 5.24 -5.60
N SER A 51 -6.07 5.95 -5.96
CA SER A 51 -6.03 7.00 -6.98
C SER A 51 -5.50 8.30 -6.40
N PRO A 52 -4.60 9.02 -7.11
CA PRO A 52 -4.17 10.35 -6.70
C PRO A 52 -5.30 11.37 -6.55
N GLU A 53 -6.39 11.17 -7.27
CA GLU A 53 -7.55 12.07 -7.33
C GLU A 53 -8.59 11.81 -6.24
N ALA A 54 -8.48 10.71 -5.49
CA ALA A 54 -9.44 10.31 -4.46
C ALA A 54 -8.89 10.55 -3.06
N ASP A 55 -9.75 10.94 -2.15
CA ASP A 55 -9.43 10.94 -0.72
C ASP A 55 -9.54 9.53 -0.15
N ILE A 56 -8.61 9.20 0.73
CA ILE A 56 -8.58 7.91 1.44
C ILE A 56 -8.90 8.17 2.90
N ARG A 57 -9.81 7.36 3.42
CA ARG A 57 -10.29 7.47 4.80
C ARG A 57 -9.85 6.27 5.61
N TRP A 58 -9.29 6.56 6.78
CA TRP A 58 -8.88 5.56 7.76
C TRP A 58 -9.55 5.83 9.09
N ARG A 59 -10.07 4.79 9.73
CA ARG A 59 -10.49 4.84 11.13
C ARG A 59 -9.36 4.34 11.99
N ILE A 60 -8.99 5.11 13.00
CA ILE A 60 -7.94 4.79 13.96
C ILE A 60 -8.59 4.71 15.33
N THR A 61 -8.56 3.53 15.94
CA THR A 61 -9.13 3.26 17.26
C THR A 61 -8.01 2.84 18.20
N VAL A 62 -7.89 3.54 19.31
CA VAL A 62 -6.94 3.21 20.39
C VAL A 62 -7.72 2.56 21.52
N LYS A 63 -7.22 1.42 22.04
CA LYS A 63 -7.81 0.66 23.12
C LYS A 63 -6.80 0.42 24.23
N ASP A 64 -7.31 0.23 25.44
CA ASP A 64 -6.50 0.00 26.66
C ASP A 64 -5.67 -1.28 26.54
N GLY A 65 -4.35 -1.16 26.58
CA GLY A 65 -3.41 -2.28 26.45
C GLY A 65 -3.28 -3.16 27.68
N ARG A 66 -3.89 -2.77 28.82
CA ARG A 66 -3.91 -3.62 30.03
C ARG A 66 -4.72 -4.90 29.86
N THR A 67 -5.61 -4.91 28.89
CA THR A 67 -6.37 -6.11 28.50
C THR A 67 -5.63 -6.84 27.38
N ALA A 68 -5.22 -8.09 27.62
CA ALA A 68 -4.48 -8.88 26.64
C ALA A 68 -5.28 -9.19 25.39
N ASP A 69 -6.60 -9.31 25.50
CA ASP A 69 -7.51 -9.51 24.38
C ASP A 69 -8.00 -8.16 23.82
N PRO A 70 -7.53 -7.74 22.63
CA PRO A 70 -7.90 -6.45 22.07
C PRO A 70 -9.40 -6.33 21.73
N GLU A 71 -10.11 -7.45 21.56
CA GLU A 71 -11.57 -7.42 21.31
C GLU A 71 -12.36 -7.03 22.56
N LYS A 72 -11.81 -7.31 23.75
CA LYS A 72 -12.42 -6.97 25.05
C LYS A 72 -11.87 -5.67 25.64
N ALA A 73 -10.84 -5.11 25.04
CA ALA A 73 -10.19 -3.92 25.53
C ALA A 73 -11.10 -2.69 25.39
N ARG A 74 -11.12 -1.86 26.42
CA ARG A 74 -11.89 -0.60 26.43
C ARG A 74 -11.35 0.37 25.41
N VAL A 75 -12.22 0.94 24.58
CA VAL A 75 -11.87 2.00 23.64
C VAL A 75 -11.50 3.27 24.42
N LEU A 76 -10.34 3.81 24.16
CA LEU A 76 -9.83 5.07 24.71
C LEU A 76 -10.13 6.25 23.78
N SER A 77 -9.95 6.06 22.48
CA SER A 77 -10.26 7.08 21.48
C SER A 77 -10.54 6.45 20.12
N THR A 78 -11.29 7.16 19.30
CA THR A 78 -11.49 6.86 17.88
C THR A 78 -11.43 8.15 17.09
N ARG A 79 -10.70 8.14 15.99
CA ARG A 79 -10.64 9.27 15.06
C ARG A 79 -10.64 8.78 13.62
N GLU A 80 -11.05 9.63 12.71
CA GLU A 80 -10.85 9.41 11.27
C GLU A 80 -9.65 10.25 10.81
N LEU A 81 -8.87 9.65 9.93
CA LEU A 81 -7.81 10.31 9.18
C LEU A 81 -8.24 10.33 7.71
N VAL A 82 -8.43 11.51 7.17
CA VAL A 82 -8.71 11.71 5.74
C VAL A 82 -7.45 12.24 5.09
N THR A 83 -7.03 11.59 4.01
CA THR A 83 -5.76 11.88 3.35
C THR A 83 -5.94 11.89 1.85
N PRO A 84 -5.51 12.94 1.14
CA PRO A 84 -5.54 12.95 -0.33
C PRO A 84 -4.73 11.79 -0.91
N GLY A 85 -5.26 11.10 -1.90
CA GLY A 85 -4.57 9.99 -2.56
C GLY A 85 -3.23 10.36 -3.19
N SER A 86 -3.06 11.62 -3.54
CA SER A 86 -1.79 12.18 -4.04
C SER A 86 -0.63 12.11 -3.05
N ILE A 87 -0.89 11.92 -1.75
CA ILE A 87 0.14 11.66 -0.74
C ILE A 87 0.71 10.24 -0.91
N TYR A 88 -0.12 9.29 -1.30
CA TYR A 88 0.26 7.89 -1.48
C TYR A 88 0.85 7.63 -2.86
N ARG A 89 0.46 8.42 -3.85
CA ARG A 89 0.84 8.20 -5.25
C ARG A 89 0.85 9.50 -6.04
N ARG A 90 1.91 9.69 -6.84
CA ARG A 90 1.96 10.77 -7.85
C ARG A 90 1.43 10.29 -9.19
N LYS A 91 0.73 11.17 -9.87
CA LYS A 91 0.29 10.95 -11.25
C LYS A 91 1.50 10.68 -12.15
N GLY A 92 1.37 9.68 -13.00
CA GLY A 92 2.43 9.29 -13.96
C GLY A 92 3.49 8.33 -13.40
N LEU A 93 3.50 8.05 -12.10
CA LEU A 93 4.38 7.07 -11.50
C LEU A 93 3.64 5.75 -11.26
N GLY A 94 4.28 4.62 -11.63
CA GLY A 94 3.63 3.32 -11.64
C GLY A 94 3.24 2.79 -10.25
N LYS A 95 4.16 2.81 -9.30
CA LYS A 95 3.98 2.16 -7.99
C LYS A 95 4.21 3.07 -6.79
N ASP A 96 4.59 4.31 -6.99
CA ASP A 96 5.27 5.09 -5.97
C ASP A 96 4.39 5.63 -4.87
N VAL A 97 4.92 5.54 -3.68
CA VAL A 97 4.57 6.32 -2.52
C VAL A 97 5.62 7.39 -2.35
N THR A 98 5.20 8.62 -2.25
CA THR A 98 6.11 9.75 -2.35
C THR A 98 6.48 10.39 -1.02
N ASN A 99 5.80 10.00 0.05
CA ASN A 99 5.96 10.64 1.34
C ASN A 99 5.85 9.60 2.47
N LYS A 100 6.92 9.41 3.22
CA LYS A 100 6.94 8.49 4.39
C LYS A 100 5.92 8.87 5.46
N PHE A 101 5.57 10.13 5.59
CA PHE A 101 4.59 10.59 6.57
C PHE A 101 3.18 10.06 6.29
N LEU A 102 2.82 9.85 5.01
CA LEU A 102 1.52 9.33 4.57
C LEU A 102 0.32 9.99 5.27
N GLY A 103 0.35 11.32 5.41
CA GLY A 103 -0.69 12.08 6.08
C GLY A 103 -0.87 11.77 7.57
N GLY A 104 0.10 11.13 8.21
CA GLY A 104 0.03 10.70 9.61
C GLY A 104 -0.57 9.31 9.81
N LEU A 105 -0.61 8.48 8.75
CA LEU A 105 -1.02 7.08 8.86
C LEU A 105 -0.01 6.32 9.73
N PRO A 106 -0.43 5.70 10.84
CA PRO A 106 0.48 4.99 11.74
C PRO A 106 1.10 3.74 11.09
N ALA A 107 2.26 3.35 11.55
CA ALA A 107 3.00 2.13 11.22
C ALA A 107 3.41 1.95 9.76
N VAL A 108 2.59 2.34 8.79
CA VAL A 108 2.87 2.14 7.36
C VAL A 108 4.04 3.02 6.93
N GLN A 109 5.08 2.40 6.37
CA GLN A 109 6.30 3.07 5.92
C GLN A 109 7.05 3.82 7.05
N LYS A 110 6.92 3.36 8.29
CA LYS A 110 7.57 3.92 9.48
C LYS A 110 8.73 3.07 10.01
N GLU A 111 9.07 2.00 9.30
CA GLU A 111 10.22 1.13 9.63
C GLU A 111 10.16 0.56 11.07
N GLY A 112 8.94 0.37 11.59
CA GLY A 112 8.70 -0.16 12.94
C GLY A 112 8.82 0.85 14.09
N THR A 113 9.01 2.15 13.79
CA THR A 113 9.21 3.18 14.83
C THR A 113 7.96 3.52 15.62
N ASP A 114 6.77 3.27 15.08
CA ASP A 114 5.48 3.60 15.71
C ASP A 114 4.98 2.52 16.68
N GLY A 115 5.53 1.30 16.62
CA GLY A 115 5.12 0.19 17.45
C GLY A 115 5.23 -1.16 16.75
N ILE A 116 4.60 -2.19 17.33
CA ILE A 116 4.69 -3.59 16.88
C ILE A 116 3.38 -3.99 16.21
N ILE A 117 3.42 -4.31 14.93
CA ILE A 117 2.26 -4.80 14.17
C ILE A 117 2.03 -6.28 14.54
N THR A 118 0.82 -6.57 15.03
CA THR A 118 0.45 -7.91 15.53
C THR A 118 -0.41 -8.69 14.57
N SER A 119 -1.26 -8.01 13.80
CA SER A 119 -2.13 -8.66 12.80
C SER A 119 -2.49 -7.70 11.68
N ALA A 120 -2.90 -8.25 10.54
CA ALA A 120 -3.37 -7.48 9.41
C ALA A 120 -4.41 -8.25 8.60
N ARG A 121 -5.32 -7.50 7.99
CA ARG A 121 -6.26 -7.98 6.98
C ARG A 121 -5.86 -7.42 5.63
N TRP A 122 -5.67 -8.31 4.65
CA TRP A 122 -5.22 -7.96 3.32
C TRP A 122 -6.31 -8.16 2.28
N ILE A 123 -6.29 -7.32 1.26
CA ILE A 123 -7.00 -7.55 0.02
C ILE A 123 -6.19 -8.51 -0.83
N LEU A 124 -6.82 -9.59 -1.27
CA LEU A 124 -6.22 -10.59 -2.14
C LEU A 124 -6.72 -10.39 -3.57
N HIS A 125 -5.81 -10.39 -4.51
CA HIS A 125 -6.14 -10.31 -5.92
C HIS A 125 -6.25 -11.71 -6.53
N LYS A 126 -7.32 -11.94 -7.29
CA LYS A 126 -7.47 -13.18 -8.03
C LYS A 126 -6.35 -13.31 -9.07
N MET A 127 -5.67 -14.44 -9.08
CA MET A 127 -4.69 -14.73 -10.11
C MET A 127 -5.37 -14.79 -11.48
N PRO A 128 -4.78 -14.17 -12.51
CA PRO A 128 -5.29 -14.33 -13.88
C PRO A 128 -5.18 -15.79 -14.30
N PRO A 129 -6.14 -16.30 -15.09
CA PRO A 129 -6.15 -17.71 -15.52
C PRO A 129 -4.96 -18.06 -16.43
N LEU A 130 -4.45 -17.07 -17.14
CA LEU A 130 -3.30 -17.21 -18.02
C LEU A 130 -2.35 -16.03 -17.84
N THR A 131 -1.08 -16.29 -17.90
CA THR A 131 -0.02 -15.27 -17.85
C THR A 131 1.00 -15.56 -18.94
N TYR A 132 1.46 -14.52 -19.61
CA TYR A 132 2.59 -14.56 -20.52
C TYR A 132 3.70 -13.66 -20.00
N THR A 133 4.94 -14.12 -20.13
CA THR A 133 6.11 -13.29 -19.85
C THR A 133 6.80 -12.99 -21.17
N VAL A 134 6.97 -11.71 -21.46
CA VAL A 134 7.70 -11.24 -22.64
C VAL A 134 8.96 -10.54 -22.14
N CYS A 135 10.11 -10.95 -22.63
CA CYS A 135 11.38 -10.28 -22.44
C CYS A 135 11.72 -9.51 -23.70
N LEU A 136 11.96 -8.21 -23.57
CA LEU A 136 12.33 -7.34 -24.67
C LEU A 136 13.78 -6.88 -24.46
N GLU A 137 14.60 -7.11 -25.48
CA GLU A 137 15.97 -6.61 -25.52
C GLU A 137 16.05 -5.43 -26.48
N PHE A 138 16.73 -4.38 -26.05
CA PHE A 138 16.94 -3.18 -26.85
C PHE A 138 18.43 -3.02 -27.13
N PHE A 139 18.77 -2.89 -28.40
CA PHE A 139 20.13 -2.66 -28.85
C PHE A 139 20.31 -1.18 -29.21
N GLY A 140 21.41 -0.58 -28.77
CA GLY A 140 21.74 0.82 -29.07
C GLY A 140 21.60 1.75 -27.86
N ALA A 141 21.26 3.01 -28.09
CA ALA A 141 21.20 4.01 -27.05
C ALA A 141 19.99 3.81 -26.11
N ALA A 142 20.21 3.93 -24.81
CA ALA A 142 19.17 3.82 -23.78
C ALA A 142 17.98 4.78 -24.00
N THR A 143 18.22 5.93 -24.64
CA THR A 143 17.17 6.92 -24.97
C THR A 143 16.12 6.35 -25.94
N LEU A 144 16.49 5.43 -26.84
CA LEU A 144 15.56 4.77 -27.75
C LEU A 144 14.72 3.73 -27.00
N ALA A 145 15.34 2.95 -26.13
CA ALA A 145 14.64 2.02 -25.26
C ALA A 145 13.60 2.74 -24.37
N GLY A 146 13.97 3.90 -23.82
CA GLY A 146 13.09 4.70 -22.97
C GLY A 146 11.77 5.10 -23.66
N LYS A 147 11.81 5.44 -24.94
CA LYS A 147 10.58 5.76 -25.71
C LYS A 147 9.65 4.54 -25.85
N ALA A 148 10.21 3.38 -26.20
CA ALA A 148 9.44 2.15 -26.34
C ALA A 148 8.86 1.70 -24.98
N ILE A 149 9.63 1.78 -23.90
CA ILE A 149 9.20 1.46 -22.55
C ILE A 149 8.04 2.37 -22.13
N LEU A 150 8.11 3.66 -22.43
CA LEU A 150 7.05 4.63 -22.11
C LEU A 150 5.75 4.27 -22.85
N GLU A 151 5.84 3.94 -24.12
CA GLU A 151 4.68 3.56 -24.94
C GLU A 151 4.04 2.26 -24.41
N ILE A 152 4.84 1.24 -24.13
CA ILE A 152 4.38 -0.03 -23.55
C ILE A 152 3.71 0.22 -22.19
N SER A 153 4.29 1.10 -21.33
CA SER A 153 3.73 1.44 -20.04
C SER A 153 2.38 2.13 -20.15
N ASN A 154 2.22 3.02 -21.13
CA ASN A 154 0.96 3.70 -21.41
C ASN A 154 -0.12 2.73 -21.91
N LEU A 155 0.24 1.80 -22.77
CA LEU A 155 -0.66 0.74 -23.24
C LEU A 155 -1.14 -0.15 -22.08
N LEU A 156 -0.23 -0.59 -21.22
CA LEU A 156 -0.58 -1.39 -20.03
C LEU A 156 -1.42 -0.60 -19.02
N GLY A 157 -1.19 0.69 -18.86
CA GLY A 157 -1.96 1.57 -17.99
C GLY A 157 -3.39 1.85 -18.48
N ASN A 158 -3.63 1.79 -19.79
CA ASN A 158 -4.91 2.14 -20.42
C ASN A 158 -5.88 0.94 -20.55
N GLY A 159 -5.89 0.02 -19.62
CA GLY A 159 -6.88 -1.06 -19.54
C GLY A 159 -6.32 -2.46 -19.79
N TYR A 160 -5.08 -2.61 -20.11
CA TYR A 160 -4.42 -3.91 -20.14
C TYR A 160 -3.98 -4.31 -18.72
N LYS A 161 -4.37 -5.51 -18.31
CA LYS A 161 -3.95 -6.08 -17.01
C LYS A 161 -2.54 -6.67 -17.13
N GLY A 162 -1.55 -5.81 -17.13
CA GLY A 162 -0.16 -6.21 -17.18
C GLY A 162 0.67 -5.56 -16.08
N CYS A 163 1.80 -6.17 -15.74
CA CYS A 163 2.82 -5.54 -14.93
C CYS A 163 4.13 -5.53 -15.70
N MET A 164 4.83 -4.40 -15.72
CA MET A 164 6.18 -4.29 -16.23
C MET A 164 7.17 -4.68 -15.13
N LEU A 165 8.14 -5.51 -15.49
CA LEU A 165 9.29 -5.80 -14.68
C LEU A 165 10.45 -5.02 -15.28
N ALA A 166 11.02 -4.08 -14.56
CA ALA A 166 12.30 -3.50 -14.93
C ALA A 166 13.42 -4.45 -14.45
N GLY A 167 14.33 -4.79 -15.33
CA GLY A 167 15.57 -5.49 -15.03
C GLY A 167 16.69 -4.49 -14.76
#